data_25a87e1dc66ecb36bb803f7fb8d2d86a
#
_entry.id   25a87e1dc66ecb36bb803f7fb8d2d86a
#
_cell.length_a   1.000
_cell.length_b   1.000
_cell.length_c   1.000
_cell.angle_alpha   90.00
_cell.angle_beta   90.00
_cell.angle_gamma   90.00
#
_symmetry.space_group_name_H-M   'P 1'
#
loop_
_entity.id
_entity.type
_entity.pdbx_description
1 polymer ?
#
loop_
_entity_poly.entity_id
_entity_poly.type
_entity_poly.pdbx_seq_one_letter_code
_entity_poly.pdbx_strand_id
1 'polypeptide(L)'
;LLEFEHIIQVNDLGNEAITVLTREQLWRGLALRAQEPDKFNQGLSCSYKSLSENEFLRTISTGESSFYERVVLTPEVKIHTETTGDSQQISAESTAEIEEPELNSLFVRFTYKRELGDNNSEINIGEHLKSAYVQIDQDAIAMIRVLAESNLFDQAIN
;
A
#
# COMPACT_ATOMS: atom_id res chain seq x y z
N LEU A 1 -12.75 -4.72 -16.09
CA LEU A 1 -11.58 -5.01 -15.24
C LEU A 1 -10.51 -3.94 -15.44
N LEU A 2 -10.09 -3.30 -14.35
CA LEU A 2 -8.97 -2.37 -14.36
C LEU A 2 -7.71 -3.14 -13.96
N GLU A 3 -6.68 -3.04 -14.79
CA GLU A 3 -5.33 -3.50 -14.47
C GLU A 3 -4.40 -2.31 -14.58
N PHE A 4 -3.64 -2.04 -13.53
CA PHE A 4 -2.80 -0.85 -13.47
C PHE A 4 -1.54 -1.14 -12.67
N GLU A 5 -0.43 -0.58 -13.13
CA GLU A 5 0.86 -0.73 -12.48
C GLU A 5 1.61 0.60 -12.55
N HIS A 6 2.27 0.97 -11.46
CA HIS A 6 3.20 2.08 -11.48
C HIS A 6 4.35 1.83 -10.50
N ILE A 7 5.43 2.57 -10.68
CA ILE A 7 6.64 2.40 -9.88
C ILE A 7 6.98 3.74 -9.25
N ILE A 8 7.34 3.71 -7.96
CA ILE A 8 7.85 4.90 -7.27
C ILE A 8 9.30 4.65 -6.90
N GLN A 9 10.17 5.60 -7.26
CA GLN A 9 11.55 5.59 -6.83
C GLN A 9 11.63 6.08 -5.38
N VAL A 10 12.20 5.25 -4.50
CA VAL A 10 12.35 5.59 -3.08
C VAL A 10 13.70 6.23 -2.82
N ASN A 11 14.78 5.62 -3.31
CA ASN A 11 16.13 6.15 -3.19
C ASN A 11 16.66 6.57 -4.55
N ASP A 12 17.14 7.80 -4.62
CA ASP A 12 17.86 8.30 -5.78
C ASP A 12 19.30 8.56 -5.34
N LEU A 13 20.18 7.61 -5.63
CA LEU A 13 21.57 7.67 -5.17
C LEU A 13 22.38 8.79 -5.82
N GLY A 14 21.88 9.33 -6.94
CA GLY A 14 22.48 10.49 -7.60
C GLY A 14 22.06 11.83 -7.02
N ASN A 15 21.13 11.85 -6.07
CA ASN A 15 20.60 13.07 -5.47
C ASN A 15 20.92 13.11 -3.97
N GLU A 16 21.96 13.88 -3.61
CA GLU A 16 22.42 13.98 -2.21
C GLU A 16 21.41 14.68 -1.30
N ALA A 17 20.43 15.37 -1.85
CA ALA A 17 19.39 16.04 -1.08
C ALA A 17 18.35 15.07 -0.50
N ILE A 18 18.33 13.83 -1.00
CA ILE A 18 17.37 12.81 -0.56
C ILE A 18 18.08 11.80 0.34
N THR A 19 17.59 11.65 1.58
CA THR A 19 18.14 10.68 2.53
C THR A 19 17.85 9.26 2.03
N VAL A 20 18.88 8.41 2.05
CA VAL A 20 18.78 7.01 1.63
C VAL A 20 18.12 6.20 2.74
N LEU A 21 16.99 5.56 2.42
CA LEU A 21 16.34 4.62 3.31
C LEU A 21 16.98 3.24 3.18
N THR A 22 17.00 2.47 4.27
CA THR A 22 17.36 1.07 4.20
C THR A 22 16.15 0.26 3.71
N ARG A 23 16.41 -0.92 3.19
CA ARG A 23 15.33 -1.83 2.79
C ARG A 23 14.44 -2.17 3.99
N GLU A 24 15.03 -2.36 5.17
CA GLU A 24 14.29 -2.61 6.40
C GLU A 24 13.35 -1.46 6.74
N GLN A 25 13.83 -0.22 6.66
CA GLN A 25 12.99 0.95 6.94
C GLN A 25 11.81 1.03 5.96
N LEU A 26 12.08 0.83 4.69
CA LEU A 26 11.03 0.82 3.67
C LEU A 26 10.01 -0.29 3.96
N TRP A 27 10.49 -1.49 4.26
CA TRP A 27 9.62 -2.62 4.57
C TRP A 27 8.74 -2.35 5.79
N ARG A 28 9.33 -1.82 6.87
CA ARG A 28 8.57 -1.48 8.08
C ARG A 28 7.46 -0.48 7.78
N GLY A 29 7.74 0.50 6.94
CA GLY A 29 6.75 1.49 6.51
C GLY A 29 5.62 0.88 5.69
N LEU A 30 5.94 0.02 4.73
CA LEU A 30 4.92 -0.66 3.92
C LEU A 30 4.08 -1.61 4.78
N ALA A 31 4.71 -2.33 5.70
CA ALA A 31 3.99 -3.22 6.62
C ALA A 31 3.09 -2.44 7.57
N LEU A 32 3.54 -1.30 8.08
CA LEU A 32 2.73 -0.44 8.93
C LEU A 32 1.50 0.06 8.17
N ARG A 33 1.67 0.49 6.92
CA ARG A 33 0.56 0.91 6.07
C ARG A 33 -0.47 -0.20 5.88
N ALA A 34 0.00 -1.44 5.72
CA ALA A 34 -0.88 -2.59 5.55
C ALA A 34 -1.67 -2.91 6.83
N GLN A 35 -1.02 -2.81 7.99
CA GLN A 35 -1.62 -3.14 9.28
C GLN A 35 -2.46 -1.99 9.84
N GLU A 36 -2.05 -0.76 9.62
CA GLU A 36 -2.71 0.43 10.17
C GLU A 36 -2.88 1.51 9.08
N PRO A 37 -3.69 1.23 8.05
CA PRO A 37 -3.88 2.20 6.95
C PRO A 37 -4.51 3.52 7.43
N ASP A 38 -5.19 3.53 8.57
CA ASP A 38 -5.75 4.73 9.18
C ASP A 38 -4.67 5.74 9.58
N LYS A 39 -3.43 5.30 9.81
CA LYS A 39 -2.30 6.21 10.07
C LYS A 39 -1.86 6.96 8.81
N PHE A 40 -2.19 6.43 7.64
CA PHE A 40 -1.82 7.01 6.35
C PHE A 40 -2.97 7.75 5.67
N ASN A 41 -4.19 7.55 6.15
CA ASN A 41 -5.39 8.19 5.59
C ASN A 41 -6.38 8.43 6.72
N GLN A 42 -6.61 9.69 7.07
CA GLN A 42 -7.43 10.09 8.22
C GLN A 42 -8.91 9.71 8.08
N GLY A 43 -9.40 9.48 6.88
CA GLY A 43 -10.79 9.11 6.65
C GLY A 43 -11.11 7.66 6.92
N LEU A 44 -10.13 6.86 7.31
CA LEU A 44 -10.30 5.42 7.49
C LEU A 44 -10.26 5.04 8.96
N SER A 45 -10.99 3.97 9.28
CA SER A 45 -10.76 3.19 10.50
C SER A 45 -10.46 1.77 10.08
N CYS A 46 -9.65 1.08 10.87
CA CYS A 46 -9.20 -0.25 10.53
C CYS A 46 -9.13 -1.15 11.76
N SER A 47 -9.56 -2.39 11.57
CA SER A 47 -9.31 -3.45 12.53
C SER A 47 -8.75 -4.64 11.79
N TYR A 48 -7.98 -5.48 12.47
CA TYR A 48 -7.45 -6.67 11.82
C TYR A 48 -7.42 -7.87 12.77
N LYS A 49 -7.38 -9.07 12.18
CA LYS A 49 -7.27 -10.33 12.89
C LYS A 49 -6.11 -11.11 12.30
N SER A 50 -5.11 -11.39 13.12
CA SER A 50 -3.96 -12.19 12.70
C SER A 50 -4.37 -13.63 12.41
N LEU A 51 -3.93 -14.17 11.27
CA LEU A 51 -4.08 -15.57 10.91
C LEU A 51 -2.78 -16.34 11.14
N SER A 52 -1.66 -15.68 10.91
CA SER A 52 -0.33 -16.22 11.13
C SER A 52 0.63 -15.03 11.28
N GLU A 53 1.92 -15.31 11.39
CA GLU A 53 2.94 -14.28 11.53
C GLU A 53 2.93 -13.28 10.36
N ASN A 54 2.64 -13.77 9.14
CA ASN A 54 2.72 -12.96 7.93
C ASN A 54 1.40 -12.89 7.16
N GLU A 55 0.28 -13.14 7.84
CA GLU A 55 -1.01 -13.14 7.18
C GLU A 55 -2.10 -12.68 8.15
N PHE A 56 -2.96 -11.79 7.68
CA PHE A 56 -4.06 -11.30 8.49
C PHE A 56 -5.27 -10.90 7.62
N LEU A 57 -6.42 -10.89 8.26
CA LEU A 57 -7.64 -10.31 7.70
C LEU A 57 -7.80 -8.92 8.27
N ARG A 58 -8.18 -7.96 7.42
CA ARG A 58 -8.45 -6.61 7.90
C ARG A 58 -9.81 -6.12 7.42
N THR A 59 -10.42 -5.25 8.23
CA THR A 59 -11.65 -4.56 7.89
C THR A 59 -11.32 -3.07 7.83
N ILE A 60 -11.54 -2.46 6.69
CA ILE A 60 -11.35 -1.03 6.50
C ILE A 60 -12.73 -0.40 6.39
N SER A 61 -12.99 0.60 7.21
CA SER A 61 -14.26 1.32 7.20
C SER A 61 -14.03 2.77 6.84
N THR A 62 -14.87 3.28 5.95
CA THR A 62 -14.88 4.68 5.54
C THR A 62 -16.33 5.13 5.49
N GLY A 63 -16.75 6.01 6.41
CA GLY A 63 -18.15 6.38 6.57
C GLY A 63 -18.99 5.16 6.87
N GLU A 64 -19.97 4.87 6.03
CA GLU A 64 -20.88 3.73 6.20
C GLU A 64 -20.43 2.47 5.45
N SER A 65 -19.33 2.57 4.69
CA SER A 65 -18.83 1.46 3.88
C SER A 65 -17.74 0.70 4.61
N SER A 66 -17.75 -0.63 4.48
CA SER A 66 -16.70 -1.49 5.01
C SER A 66 -16.17 -2.41 3.92
N PHE A 67 -14.86 -2.62 3.95
CA PHE A 67 -14.17 -3.49 3.01
C PHE A 67 -13.40 -4.54 3.79
N TYR A 68 -13.53 -5.79 3.35
CA TYR A 68 -12.90 -6.94 3.99
C TYR A 68 -11.80 -7.47 3.10
N GLU A 69 -10.59 -7.57 3.65
CA GLU A 69 -9.42 -7.91 2.86
C GLU A 69 -8.53 -8.91 3.58
N ARG A 70 -7.84 -9.72 2.79
CA ARG A 70 -6.79 -10.60 3.27
C ARG A 70 -5.46 -10.05 2.82
N VAL A 71 -4.51 -9.95 3.76
CA VAL A 71 -3.18 -9.42 3.51
C VAL A 71 -2.15 -10.48 3.80
N VAL A 72 -1.26 -10.73 2.85
CA VAL A 72 -0.15 -11.66 2.98
C VAL A 72 1.16 -10.90 2.83
N LEU A 73 2.00 -11.00 3.84
CA LEU A 73 3.32 -10.36 3.87
C LEU A 73 4.39 -11.36 3.47
N THR A 74 5.25 -10.96 2.55
CA THR A 74 6.51 -11.67 2.30
C THR A 74 7.61 -10.71 2.80
N PRO A 75 8.15 -10.94 4.00
CA PRO A 75 9.03 -9.96 4.66
C PRO A 75 10.14 -9.44 3.76
N GLU A 76 10.26 -8.12 3.72
CA GLU A 76 11.23 -7.36 2.94
C GLU A 76 11.12 -7.56 1.42
N VAL A 77 10.05 -8.21 0.94
CA VAL A 77 9.84 -8.46 -0.49
C VAL A 77 8.56 -7.81 -0.98
N LYS A 78 7.41 -8.24 -0.47
CA LYS A 78 6.14 -7.74 -1.01
C LYS A 78 4.97 -7.90 -0.05
N ILE A 79 3.92 -7.15 -0.31
CA ILE A 79 2.64 -7.23 0.38
C ILE A 79 1.57 -7.47 -0.67
N HIS A 80 0.81 -8.55 -0.52
CA HIS A 80 -0.33 -8.85 -1.37
C HIS A 80 -1.63 -8.67 -0.60
N THR A 81 -2.58 -7.96 -1.19
CA THR A 81 -3.88 -7.68 -0.59
C THR A 81 -4.98 -8.08 -1.56
N GLU A 82 -5.98 -8.79 -1.07
CA GLU A 82 -7.14 -9.16 -1.89
C GLU A 82 -8.43 -9.02 -1.09
N THR A 83 -9.52 -8.70 -1.76
CA THR A 83 -10.84 -8.67 -1.12
C THR A 83 -11.30 -10.08 -0.82
N THR A 84 -12.03 -10.24 0.30
CA THR A 84 -12.51 -11.55 0.74
C THR A 84 -14.03 -11.56 0.88
N GLY A 85 -14.58 -12.72 0.65
CA GLY A 85 -15.80 -13.30 1.18
C GLY A 85 -17.17 -12.74 0.85
N ASP A 86 -17.36 -11.49 0.56
CA ASP A 86 -18.70 -10.96 0.32
C ASP A 86 -18.95 -10.65 -1.15
N SER A 87 -19.98 -11.30 -1.73
CA SER A 87 -20.35 -11.10 -3.13
C SER A 87 -20.82 -9.68 -3.45
N GLN A 88 -21.17 -8.88 -2.43
CA GLN A 88 -21.57 -7.49 -2.62
C GLN A 88 -20.38 -6.54 -2.75
N GLN A 89 -19.20 -7.01 -2.39
CA GLN A 89 -17.98 -6.24 -2.44
C GLN A 89 -17.34 -6.36 -3.82
N ILE A 90 -16.83 -5.23 -4.34
CA ILE A 90 -16.11 -5.25 -5.60
C ILE A 90 -14.81 -6.03 -5.42
N SER A 91 -14.58 -7.02 -6.29
CA SER A 91 -13.35 -7.81 -6.25
C SER A 91 -12.16 -6.96 -6.64
N ALA A 92 -11.14 -6.96 -5.80
CA ALA A 92 -9.93 -6.20 -6.02
C ALA A 92 -8.74 -6.91 -5.39
N GLU A 93 -7.58 -6.76 -6.02
CA GLU A 93 -6.32 -7.20 -5.43
C GLU A 93 -5.23 -6.19 -5.75
N SER A 94 -4.23 -6.12 -4.90
CA SER A 94 -3.10 -5.23 -5.09
C SER A 94 -1.83 -5.87 -4.55
N THR A 95 -0.69 -5.42 -5.08
CA THR A 95 0.62 -5.86 -4.62
C THR A 95 1.54 -4.66 -4.53
N ALA A 96 2.30 -4.57 -3.45
CA ALA A 96 3.39 -3.63 -3.31
C ALA A 96 4.67 -4.44 -3.18
N GLU A 97 5.59 -4.30 -4.13
CA GLU A 97 6.81 -5.10 -4.20
C GLU A 97 8.04 -4.20 -4.21
N ILE A 98 9.01 -4.50 -3.34
CA ILE A 98 10.28 -3.78 -3.28
C ILE A 98 11.19 -4.31 -4.38
N GLU A 99 11.75 -3.40 -5.18
CA GLU A 99 12.74 -3.72 -6.20
C GLU A 99 14.04 -2.98 -5.89
N GLU A 100 15.14 -3.69 -6.02
CA GLU A 100 16.48 -3.15 -5.74
C GLU A 100 17.42 -3.61 -6.86
N PRO A 101 17.37 -2.94 -8.04
CA PRO A 101 18.21 -3.34 -9.18
C PRO A 101 19.71 -3.16 -8.91
N GLU A 102 20.07 -2.21 -8.04
CA GLU A 102 21.43 -2.02 -7.56
C GLU A 102 21.38 -1.80 -6.06
N LEU A 103 22.46 -2.08 -5.36
CA LEU A 103 22.49 -1.96 -3.90
C LEU A 103 22.05 -0.56 -3.47
N ASN A 104 21.06 -0.51 -2.58
CA ASN A 104 20.43 0.70 -2.02
C ASN A 104 19.61 1.53 -3.02
N SER A 105 19.52 1.12 -4.28
CA SER A 105 18.67 1.78 -5.27
C SER A 105 17.27 1.15 -5.15
N LEU A 106 16.42 1.72 -4.31
CA LEU A 106 15.12 1.13 -3.95
C LEU A 106 13.98 1.76 -4.71
N PHE A 107 13.10 0.90 -5.20
CA PHE A 107 11.83 1.24 -5.85
C PHE A 107 10.72 0.41 -5.24
N VAL A 108 9.49 0.87 -5.35
CA VAL A 108 8.31 0.05 -5.04
C VAL A 108 7.45 0.01 -6.28
N ARG A 109 7.13 -1.21 -6.71
CA ARG A 109 6.18 -1.47 -7.80
C ARG A 109 4.82 -1.75 -7.18
N PHE A 110 3.84 -0.95 -7.57
CA PHE A 110 2.46 -1.10 -7.13
C PHE A 110 1.63 -1.64 -8.28
N THR A 111 0.94 -2.74 -8.05
CA THR A 111 0.11 -3.41 -9.04
C THR A 111 -1.32 -3.50 -8.53
N TYR A 112 -2.29 -3.16 -9.36
CA TYR A 112 -3.70 -3.16 -9.01
C TYR A 112 -4.51 -3.91 -10.04
N LYS A 113 -5.43 -4.74 -9.56
CA LYS A 113 -6.48 -5.36 -10.37
C LYS A 113 -7.81 -5.19 -9.64
N ARG A 114 -8.81 -4.64 -10.30
CA ARG A 114 -10.13 -4.56 -9.69
C ARG A 114 -11.22 -4.58 -10.74
N GLU A 115 -12.37 -5.11 -10.34
CA GLU A 115 -13.56 -5.00 -11.14
C GLU A 115 -14.09 -3.57 -11.08
N LEU A 116 -14.62 -3.10 -12.19
CA LEU A 116 -15.32 -1.83 -12.29
C LEU A 116 -16.83 -2.11 -12.33
N GLY A 117 -17.63 -1.15 -11.87
CA GLY A 117 -19.07 -1.30 -11.93
C GLY A 117 -19.60 -1.27 -13.37
N ASP A 118 -20.76 -1.87 -13.57
CA ASP A 118 -21.45 -1.90 -14.87
C ASP A 118 -22.08 -0.55 -15.17
N ASN A 119 -21.30 0.42 -15.63
CA ASN A 119 -21.85 1.70 -16.08
C ASN A 119 -21.11 2.19 -17.31
N ASN A 120 -21.75 3.12 -18.02
CA ASN A 120 -21.21 3.68 -19.27
C ASN A 120 -20.05 4.64 -19.05
N SER A 121 -19.66 4.91 -17.80
CA SER A 121 -18.55 5.80 -17.45
C SER A 121 -17.32 5.07 -16.94
N GLU A 122 -17.20 3.76 -17.18
CA GLU A 122 -16.09 2.92 -16.74
C GLU A 122 -14.72 3.48 -17.10
N ILE A 123 -14.58 4.02 -18.32
CA ILE A 123 -13.30 4.58 -18.79
C ILE A 123 -12.88 5.76 -17.91
N ASN A 124 -13.81 6.67 -17.62
CA ASN A 124 -13.53 7.82 -16.78
C ASN A 124 -13.23 7.43 -15.34
N ILE A 125 -13.97 6.44 -14.80
CA ILE A 125 -13.74 5.92 -13.46
C ILE A 125 -12.37 5.28 -13.39
N GLY A 126 -11.98 4.49 -14.39
CA GLY A 126 -10.66 3.88 -14.47
C GLY A 126 -9.53 4.90 -14.42
N GLU A 127 -9.62 5.98 -15.19
CA GLU A 127 -8.60 7.03 -15.18
C GLU A 127 -8.53 7.76 -13.85
N HIS A 128 -9.67 8.03 -13.21
CA HIS A 128 -9.70 8.62 -11.87
C HIS A 128 -9.07 7.71 -10.83
N LEU A 129 -9.34 6.40 -10.90
CA LEU A 129 -8.76 5.43 -9.98
C LEU A 129 -7.24 5.34 -10.13
N LYS A 130 -6.74 5.33 -11.37
CA LYS A 130 -5.29 5.31 -11.61
C LYS A 130 -4.61 6.52 -10.98
N SER A 131 -5.17 7.72 -11.21
CA SER A 131 -4.63 8.95 -10.63
C SER A 131 -4.69 8.93 -9.11
N ALA A 132 -5.77 8.41 -8.54
CA ALA A 132 -5.93 8.30 -7.09
C ALA A 132 -4.91 7.32 -6.50
N TYR A 133 -4.70 6.16 -7.13
CA TYR A 133 -3.71 5.19 -6.67
C TYR A 133 -2.30 5.79 -6.67
N VAL A 134 -1.93 6.47 -7.76
CA VAL A 134 -0.61 7.10 -7.84
C VAL A 134 -0.41 8.11 -6.70
N GLN A 135 -1.41 8.97 -6.48
CA GLN A 135 -1.31 10.00 -5.43
C GLN A 135 -1.24 9.38 -4.03
N ILE A 136 -2.09 8.40 -3.75
CA ILE A 136 -2.11 7.73 -2.44
C ILE A 136 -0.78 7.03 -2.18
N ASP A 137 -0.23 6.38 -3.19
CA ASP A 137 1.04 5.66 -3.03
C ASP A 137 2.22 6.63 -2.88
N GLN A 138 2.22 7.75 -3.62
CA GLN A 138 3.24 8.79 -3.45
C GLN A 138 3.19 9.39 -2.05
N ASP A 139 1.99 9.67 -1.55
CA ASP A 139 1.80 10.20 -0.20
C ASP A 139 2.26 9.19 0.85
N ALA A 140 2.01 7.90 0.63
CA ALA A 140 2.45 6.85 1.53
C ALA A 140 3.97 6.75 1.59
N ILE A 141 4.65 6.79 0.46
CA ILE A 141 6.13 6.76 0.44
C ILE A 141 6.69 8.00 1.12
N ALA A 142 6.08 9.17 0.91
CA ALA A 142 6.50 10.40 1.59
C ALA A 142 6.37 10.27 3.11
N MET A 143 5.28 9.70 3.60
CA MET A 143 5.06 9.46 5.03
C MET A 143 6.08 8.46 5.59
N ILE A 144 6.35 7.38 4.86
CA ILE A 144 7.36 6.39 5.27
C ILE A 144 8.73 7.05 5.42
N ARG A 145 9.07 7.95 4.52
CA ARG A 145 10.32 8.70 4.59
C ARG A 145 10.38 9.58 5.85
N VAL A 146 9.29 10.27 6.16
CA VAL A 146 9.21 11.10 7.37
C VAL A 146 9.38 10.24 8.61
N LEU A 147 8.71 9.10 8.68
CA LEU A 147 8.82 8.18 9.82
C LEU A 147 10.25 7.66 9.98
N ALA A 148 10.90 7.31 8.89
CA ALA A 148 12.27 6.81 8.91
C ALA A 148 13.26 7.88 9.38
N GLU A 149 13.16 9.09 8.84
CA GLU A 149 14.04 10.21 9.17
C GLU A 149 13.89 10.68 10.61
N SER A 150 12.71 10.50 11.16
CA SER A 150 12.37 10.92 12.54
C SER A 150 12.55 9.82 13.57
N ASN A 151 13.00 8.62 13.17
CA ASN A 151 13.09 7.42 14.03
C ASN A 151 11.76 7.08 14.72
N LEU A 152 10.64 7.34 14.06
CA LEU A 152 9.32 7.09 14.65
C LEU A 152 8.79 5.67 14.43
N PHE A 153 9.48 4.83 13.65
CA PHE A 153 9.03 3.45 13.41
C PHE A 153 8.92 2.65 14.70
N ASP A 154 9.90 2.76 15.58
CA ASP A 154 9.88 2.02 16.83
C ASP A 154 8.70 2.42 17.71
N GLN A 155 8.30 3.70 17.68
CA GLN A 155 7.14 4.20 18.42
C GLN A 155 5.82 3.84 17.73
N ALA A 156 5.81 3.77 16.41
CA ALA A 156 4.60 3.49 15.63
C ALA A 156 4.24 2.01 15.62
N ILE A 157 5.22 1.11 15.75
CA ILE A 157 5.04 -0.33 15.64
C ILE A 157 4.90 -0.99 17.02
N ASN A 158 5.42 -0.38 18.03
CA ASN A 158 5.29 -0.85 19.42
C ASN A 158 3.93 -0.38 20.03
#